data_582b9fe64d06cf6654df6b72f727c639
#
_entry.id   582b9fe64d06cf6654df6b72f727c639
#
_cell.length_a   1.000
_cell.length_b   1.000
_cell.length_c   1.000
_cell.angle_alpha   90.00
_cell.angle_beta   90.00
_cell.angle_gamma   90.00
#
_symmetry.space_group_name_H-M   'P 1'
#
loop_
_entity.id
_entity.type
_entity.pdbx_description
1 polymer ?
#
loop_
_entity_poly.entity_id
_entity_poly.type
_entity_poly.pdbx_seq_one_letter_code
_entity_poly.pdbx_strand_id
1 'polypeptide(L)'
;KHGSDSLKSIYLEKMVSGVWPGTMNLTEPSAGSDLGSIRTKALPDGDYYRISGTKVYITFGEHDFSDNIVHMVLARLDGAPEGIKGISLFVVPKFLVNDDGSLGQRNDLKALSLEHKLGIHASPTAVMSYGDDDGAIGYLVGEENRGIEYMFTMMNNERIGVGIQGVGIAERAYQHALAYARERVQSRKLGSTSKEPVTIIQHPDVKRMLLSMKSRTEASRALVFFVSGQLDLSKSHPDTDVRARAFSIVDLLTPVVKAWCSDNGIKVANTGVQVHGGAGFIEKSGAAQHLRDARITAIYEGTNGIQANDLVGRKIGRDGGKAVQAFIEHISPTLDHLAKDPSDDFTTIHTQLTSAIAALNKASTWIVETYPTHPTKVAAGAVPYLELLGRTTGGWLLANSALISKRRLAENSGDPKHLKGKILSAQFFADHVLSGTESLSEIILSGYQSVEAIDEADF
;
A
#
# COMPACT_ATOMS: atom_id res chain seq x y z
N LYS A 1 -18.55 5.64 -11.95
CA LYS A 1 -19.16 6.52 -10.95
C LYS A 1 -19.37 7.93 -11.55
N HIS A 2 -18.34 8.55 -12.16
CA HIS A 2 -18.34 9.95 -12.56
C HIS A 2 -18.53 10.17 -14.07
N GLY A 3 -18.43 9.12 -14.89
CA GLY A 3 -18.67 9.22 -16.35
C GLY A 3 -20.14 9.47 -16.69
N SER A 4 -20.38 10.13 -17.81
CA SER A 4 -21.72 10.27 -18.40
C SER A 4 -22.32 8.90 -18.76
N ASP A 5 -23.64 8.85 -18.98
CA ASP A 5 -24.29 7.60 -19.36
C ASP A 5 -23.83 7.13 -20.75
N SER A 6 -23.48 8.05 -21.64
CA SER A 6 -22.86 7.74 -22.94
C SER A 6 -21.48 7.05 -22.74
N LEU A 7 -20.59 7.63 -21.92
CA LEU A 7 -19.29 7.00 -21.64
C LEU A 7 -19.43 5.63 -20.98
N LYS A 8 -20.38 5.48 -20.07
CA LYS A 8 -20.65 4.18 -19.43
C LYS A 8 -21.14 3.16 -20.42
N SER A 9 -22.06 3.51 -21.32
CA SER A 9 -22.60 2.58 -22.33
C SER A 9 -21.53 2.09 -23.31
N ILE A 10 -20.57 2.93 -23.67
CA ILE A 10 -19.51 2.60 -24.63
C ILE A 10 -18.40 1.78 -23.98
N TYR A 11 -17.92 2.20 -22.78
CA TYR A 11 -16.66 1.67 -22.23
C TYR A 11 -16.83 0.75 -21.04
N LEU A 12 -17.87 0.95 -20.17
CA LEU A 12 -17.90 0.33 -18.84
C LEU A 12 -17.99 -1.18 -18.87
N GLU A 13 -18.85 -1.75 -19.70
CA GLU A 13 -19.03 -3.21 -19.78
C GLU A 13 -17.73 -3.92 -20.20
N LYS A 14 -17.06 -3.40 -21.23
CA LYS A 14 -15.81 -3.97 -21.75
C LYS A 14 -14.64 -3.77 -20.77
N MET A 15 -14.62 -2.68 -20.00
CA MET A 15 -13.62 -2.47 -18.96
C MET A 15 -13.85 -3.38 -17.75
N VAL A 16 -15.10 -3.55 -17.30
CA VAL A 16 -15.43 -4.42 -16.16
C VAL A 16 -15.18 -5.89 -16.47
N SER A 17 -15.50 -6.33 -17.71
CA SER A 17 -15.23 -7.69 -18.17
C SER A 17 -13.74 -7.96 -18.48
N GLY A 18 -12.90 -6.92 -18.50
CA GLY A 18 -11.47 -7.04 -18.82
C GLY A 18 -11.15 -7.17 -20.30
N VAL A 19 -12.14 -7.05 -21.20
CA VAL A 19 -11.92 -7.07 -22.66
C VAL A 19 -11.09 -5.85 -23.09
N TRP A 20 -11.34 -4.69 -22.50
CA TRP A 20 -10.53 -3.51 -22.70
C TRP A 20 -9.94 -3.07 -21.37
N PRO A 21 -8.61 -3.22 -21.16
CA PRO A 21 -7.96 -2.73 -19.93
C PRO A 21 -7.98 -1.22 -19.87
N GLY A 22 -7.95 -0.72 -18.62
CA GLY A 22 -7.79 0.69 -18.32
C GLY A 22 -6.39 1.01 -17.84
N THR A 23 -5.92 2.23 -18.09
CA THR A 23 -4.67 2.75 -17.54
C THR A 23 -4.89 4.09 -16.86
N MET A 24 -4.07 4.43 -15.87
CA MET A 24 -4.06 5.73 -15.19
C MET A 24 -2.86 6.56 -15.68
N ASN A 25 -3.10 7.69 -16.30
CA ASN A 25 -2.09 8.56 -16.90
C ASN A 25 -2.01 9.90 -16.18
N LEU A 26 -1.24 9.92 -15.08
CA LEU A 26 -1.09 11.08 -14.21
C LEU A 26 0.27 11.74 -14.41
N THR A 27 1.33 10.96 -14.19
CA THR A 27 2.72 11.40 -14.04
C THR A 27 3.31 11.94 -15.34
N GLU A 28 4.02 13.06 -15.23
CA GLU A 28 4.80 13.67 -16.31
C GLU A 28 6.26 13.81 -15.89
N PRO A 29 7.20 14.06 -16.82
CA PRO A 29 8.62 14.23 -16.47
C PRO A 29 8.87 15.29 -15.38
N SER A 30 8.03 16.32 -15.29
CA SER A 30 8.14 17.41 -14.31
C SER A 30 7.12 17.31 -13.16
N ALA A 31 6.24 16.31 -13.14
CA ALA A 31 5.12 16.23 -12.21
C ALA A 31 4.85 14.78 -11.79
N GLY A 32 5.48 14.36 -10.70
CA GLY A 32 5.28 13.04 -10.09
C GLY A 32 4.41 13.13 -8.83
N SER A 33 5.02 13.42 -7.67
CA SER A 33 4.30 13.59 -6.40
C SER A 33 3.45 14.87 -6.37
N ASP A 34 3.90 15.94 -7.05
CA ASP A 34 3.13 17.17 -7.25
C ASP A 34 2.43 17.16 -8.61
N LEU A 35 1.19 16.67 -8.64
CA LEU A 35 0.36 16.68 -9.84
C LEU A 35 -0.13 18.10 -10.21
N GLY A 36 -0.03 19.09 -9.32
CA GLY A 36 -0.36 20.48 -9.62
C GLY A 36 0.48 21.08 -10.75
N SER A 37 1.64 20.47 -11.03
CA SER A 37 2.59 20.93 -12.04
C SER A 37 2.45 20.24 -13.40
N ILE A 38 1.40 19.45 -13.66
CA ILE A 38 1.18 18.81 -14.97
C ILE A 38 0.97 19.85 -16.08
N ARG A 39 1.49 19.53 -17.27
CA ARG A 39 1.50 20.38 -18.44
C ARG A 39 0.68 19.84 -19.63
N THR A 40 0.25 18.59 -19.59
CA THR A 40 -0.65 18.02 -20.61
C THR A 40 -1.87 18.91 -20.75
N LYS A 41 -2.18 19.31 -21.99
CA LYS A 41 -3.26 20.23 -22.33
C LYS A 41 -4.48 19.49 -22.86
N ALA A 42 -5.65 20.09 -22.68
CA ALA A 42 -6.91 19.68 -23.28
C ALA A 42 -7.56 20.90 -23.91
N LEU A 43 -7.74 20.89 -25.22
CA LEU A 43 -8.39 21.94 -25.97
C LEU A 43 -9.79 21.49 -26.42
N PRO A 44 -10.86 22.24 -26.12
CA PRO A 44 -12.20 21.89 -26.55
C PRO A 44 -12.31 21.83 -28.08
N ASP A 45 -12.98 20.82 -28.64
CA ASP A 45 -13.25 20.64 -30.05
C ASP A 45 -14.62 19.94 -30.23
N GLY A 46 -15.70 20.74 -30.24
CA GLY A 46 -17.09 20.26 -30.29
C GLY A 46 -17.44 19.42 -29.02
N ASP A 47 -17.80 18.18 -29.22
CA ASP A 47 -18.23 17.27 -28.13
C ASP A 47 -17.06 16.49 -27.45
N TYR A 48 -15.84 16.76 -27.86
CA TYR A 48 -14.64 16.14 -27.33
C TYR A 48 -13.53 17.17 -27.10
N TYR A 49 -12.37 16.69 -26.64
CA TYR A 49 -11.17 17.51 -26.39
C TYR A 49 -9.98 16.95 -27.15
N ARG A 50 -9.11 17.83 -27.61
CA ARG A 50 -7.80 17.51 -28.18
C ARG A 50 -6.77 17.50 -27.05
N ILE A 51 -6.28 16.31 -26.72
CA ILE A 51 -5.30 16.12 -25.65
C ILE A 51 -3.90 16.10 -26.25
N SER A 52 -2.98 16.91 -25.68
CA SER A 52 -1.57 16.94 -26.10
C SER A 52 -0.62 17.01 -24.92
N GLY A 53 0.41 16.16 -24.92
CA GLY A 53 1.43 16.08 -23.88
C GLY A 53 2.05 14.70 -23.72
N THR A 54 2.96 14.58 -22.75
CA THR A 54 3.70 13.35 -22.50
C THR A 54 3.43 12.84 -21.08
N LYS A 55 3.10 11.57 -20.96
CA LYS A 55 2.94 10.86 -19.67
C LYS A 55 4.03 9.81 -19.54
N VAL A 56 4.59 9.67 -18.34
CA VAL A 56 5.67 8.73 -18.06
C VAL A 56 5.28 7.71 -17.01
N TYR A 57 5.94 6.56 -17.05
CA TYR A 57 5.74 5.45 -16.12
C TYR A 57 4.33 4.83 -16.20
N ILE A 58 3.75 4.79 -17.39
CA ILE A 58 2.39 4.29 -17.58
C ILE A 58 2.41 2.77 -17.69
N THR A 59 1.89 2.12 -16.65
CA THR A 59 1.74 0.66 -16.60
C THR A 59 0.75 0.20 -17.65
N PHE A 60 1.18 -0.76 -18.49
CA PHE A 60 0.39 -1.28 -19.61
C PHE A 60 -0.15 -0.17 -20.56
N GLY A 61 0.63 0.91 -20.73
CA GLY A 61 0.24 2.02 -21.59
C GLY A 61 0.11 1.64 -23.06
N GLU A 62 0.87 0.64 -23.52
CA GLU A 62 0.79 0.09 -24.87
C GLU A 62 1.09 -1.42 -24.83
N HIS A 63 0.25 -2.20 -25.51
CA HIS A 63 0.40 -3.63 -25.71
C HIS A 63 -0.59 -4.14 -26.76
N ASP A 64 -0.49 -5.43 -27.13
CA ASP A 64 -1.33 -6.14 -28.09
C ASP A 64 -2.17 -7.29 -27.47
N PHE A 65 -2.30 -7.32 -26.13
CA PHE A 65 -3.07 -8.33 -25.40
C PHE A 65 -4.59 -8.10 -25.49
N SER A 66 -5.01 -6.93 -25.94
CA SER A 66 -6.41 -6.54 -26.10
C SER A 66 -6.58 -5.69 -27.35
N ASP A 67 -7.80 -5.66 -27.89
CA ASP A 67 -8.12 -4.91 -29.11
C ASP A 67 -8.11 -3.40 -28.87
N ASN A 68 -8.37 -2.94 -27.65
CA ASN A 68 -8.33 -1.54 -27.27
C ASN A 68 -7.77 -1.35 -25.85
N ILE A 69 -7.30 -0.15 -25.54
CA ILE A 69 -6.87 0.30 -24.22
C ILE A 69 -7.57 1.64 -23.92
N VAL A 70 -8.11 1.77 -22.72
CA VAL A 70 -8.83 2.99 -22.30
C VAL A 70 -7.96 3.75 -21.31
N HIS A 71 -7.38 4.87 -21.74
CA HIS A 71 -6.52 5.68 -20.91
C HIS A 71 -7.34 6.74 -20.13
N MET A 72 -7.18 6.75 -18.81
CA MET A 72 -7.71 7.79 -17.93
C MET A 72 -6.62 8.86 -17.77
N VAL A 73 -6.76 9.98 -18.47
CA VAL A 73 -5.69 10.99 -18.61
C VAL A 73 -6.05 12.25 -17.84
N LEU A 74 -5.13 12.70 -16.97
CA LEU A 74 -5.21 14.03 -16.36
C LEU A 74 -4.61 15.07 -17.29
N ALA A 75 -5.37 16.12 -17.57
CA ALA A 75 -4.94 17.23 -18.41
C ALA A 75 -5.54 18.56 -17.90
N ARG A 76 -5.01 19.67 -18.40
CA ARG A 76 -5.38 21.02 -18.02
C ARG A 76 -6.02 21.74 -19.21
N LEU A 77 -7.17 22.34 -18.97
CA LEU A 77 -7.79 23.24 -19.96
C LEU A 77 -7.05 24.58 -20.02
N ASP A 78 -7.17 25.24 -21.12
CA ASP A 78 -6.68 26.62 -21.26
C ASP A 78 -7.47 27.58 -20.35
N GLY A 79 -6.75 28.45 -19.63
CA GLY A 79 -7.39 29.36 -18.67
C GLY A 79 -7.85 28.67 -17.35
N ALA A 80 -7.60 27.37 -17.15
CA ALA A 80 -7.93 26.68 -15.90
C ALA A 80 -7.14 27.23 -14.71
N PRO A 81 -7.69 27.17 -13.48
CA PRO A 81 -6.97 27.56 -12.26
C PRO A 81 -5.61 26.86 -12.14
N GLU A 82 -4.64 27.54 -11.54
CA GLU A 82 -3.33 26.95 -11.24
C GLU A 82 -3.42 25.83 -10.21
N GLY A 83 -2.41 24.96 -10.20
CA GLY A 83 -2.28 23.85 -9.26
C GLY A 83 -3.31 22.75 -9.50
N ILE A 84 -3.61 21.97 -8.47
CA ILE A 84 -4.48 20.79 -8.56
C ILE A 84 -5.94 21.10 -8.89
N LYS A 85 -6.39 22.33 -8.62
CA LYS A 85 -7.77 22.77 -8.85
C LYS A 85 -8.12 23.03 -10.32
N GLY A 86 -7.13 23.06 -11.21
CA GLY A 86 -7.36 23.26 -12.64
C GLY A 86 -7.17 22.00 -13.48
N ILE A 87 -7.17 20.83 -12.85
CA ILE A 87 -6.94 19.56 -13.52
C ILE A 87 -8.27 18.86 -13.80
N SER A 88 -8.47 18.44 -15.05
CA SER A 88 -9.62 17.69 -15.53
C SER A 88 -9.23 16.25 -15.87
N LEU A 89 -10.20 15.35 -15.92
CA LEU A 89 -10.00 13.93 -16.21
C LEU A 89 -10.68 13.57 -17.54
N PHE A 90 -9.98 12.83 -18.39
CA PHE A 90 -10.45 12.43 -19.71
C PHE A 90 -10.34 10.93 -19.94
N VAL A 91 -11.31 10.34 -20.64
CA VAL A 91 -11.21 9.03 -21.28
C VAL A 91 -10.58 9.24 -22.65
N VAL A 92 -9.43 8.62 -22.91
CA VAL A 92 -8.71 8.69 -24.19
C VAL A 92 -8.47 7.25 -24.67
N PRO A 93 -9.29 6.71 -25.57
CA PRO A 93 -9.11 5.34 -26.04
C PRO A 93 -7.97 5.24 -27.05
N LYS A 94 -7.29 4.07 -27.10
CA LYS A 94 -6.27 3.75 -28.12
C LYS A 94 -6.84 3.73 -29.54
N PHE A 95 -8.01 3.13 -29.68
CA PHE A 95 -8.84 3.21 -30.91
C PHE A 95 -10.16 3.86 -30.56
N LEU A 96 -10.61 4.77 -31.40
CA LEU A 96 -11.93 5.39 -31.26
C LEU A 96 -13.01 4.32 -31.38
N VAL A 97 -14.14 4.55 -30.76
CA VAL A 97 -15.27 3.61 -30.78
C VAL A 97 -16.42 4.24 -31.56
N ASN A 98 -16.90 3.55 -32.57
CA ASN A 98 -18.04 3.94 -33.38
C ASN A 98 -19.37 3.77 -32.60
N ASP A 99 -20.45 4.37 -33.07
CA ASP A 99 -21.76 4.30 -32.40
C ASP A 99 -22.31 2.88 -32.27
N ASP A 100 -21.91 1.97 -33.16
CA ASP A 100 -22.26 0.53 -33.12
C ASP A 100 -21.37 -0.29 -32.16
N GLY A 101 -20.42 0.35 -31.46
CA GLY A 101 -19.48 -0.28 -30.55
C GLY A 101 -18.28 -0.97 -31.22
N SER A 102 -18.14 -0.88 -32.54
CA SER A 102 -16.98 -1.34 -33.29
C SER A 102 -15.79 -0.39 -33.13
N LEU A 103 -14.57 -0.91 -33.34
CA LEU A 103 -13.37 -0.10 -33.31
C LEU A 103 -13.27 0.76 -34.59
N GLY A 104 -13.05 2.05 -34.41
CA GLY A 104 -12.78 3.01 -35.44
C GLY A 104 -11.28 3.19 -35.71
N GLN A 105 -10.91 4.39 -36.13
CA GLN A 105 -9.52 4.74 -36.40
C GLN A 105 -8.67 4.76 -35.12
N ARG A 106 -7.35 4.55 -35.28
CA ARG A 106 -6.38 4.72 -34.22
C ARG A 106 -6.36 6.18 -33.78
N ASN A 107 -6.40 6.40 -32.48
CA ASN A 107 -6.29 7.75 -31.91
C ASN A 107 -4.84 8.26 -31.97
N ASP A 108 -4.64 9.57 -31.93
CA ASP A 108 -3.33 10.22 -31.96
C ASP A 108 -2.61 10.07 -30.61
N LEU A 109 -2.23 8.83 -30.31
CA LEU A 109 -1.42 8.47 -29.14
C LEU A 109 -0.49 7.29 -29.47
N LYS A 110 0.69 7.29 -28.87
CA LYS A 110 1.68 6.20 -29.04
C LYS A 110 2.61 6.08 -27.84
N ALA A 111 3.15 4.89 -27.64
CA ALA A 111 4.29 4.70 -26.76
C ALA A 111 5.57 5.17 -27.48
N LEU A 112 6.32 6.05 -26.81
CA LEU A 112 7.63 6.50 -27.30
C LEU A 112 8.73 5.51 -26.92
N SER A 113 8.60 4.90 -25.72
CA SER A 113 9.57 3.92 -25.21
C SER A 113 8.93 3.07 -24.11
N LEU A 114 9.58 1.95 -23.80
CA LEU A 114 9.34 1.16 -22.60
C LEU A 114 10.52 1.29 -21.65
N GLU A 115 10.24 1.38 -20.36
CA GLU A 115 11.27 1.50 -19.33
C GLU A 115 11.98 0.16 -19.07
N HIS A 116 13.30 0.18 -18.99
CA HIS A 116 14.10 -0.91 -18.46
C HIS A 116 14.18 -0.76 -16.94
N LYS A 117 13.60 -1.71 -16.18
CA LYS A 117 13.32 -1.57 -14.76
C LYS A 117 14.14 -2.51 -13.88
N LEU A 118 14.22 -2.19 -12.58
CA LEU A 118 14.82 -3.03 -11.55
C LEU A 118 14.10 -4.38 -11.40
N GLY A 119 12.77 -4.40 -11.49
CA GLY A 119 11.92 -5.57 -11.33
C GLY A 119 10.63 -5.46 -12.14
N ILE A 120 9.69 -6.37 -11.92
CA ILE A 120 8.41 -6.51 -12.65
C ILE A 120 8.60 -6.38 -14.17
N HIS A 121 9.62 -7.08 -14.71
CA HIS A 121 10.05 -6.94 -16.10
C HIS A 121 8.96 -7.33 -17.12
N ALA A 122 8.07 -8.27 -16.76
CA ALA A 122 6.97 -8.69 -17.62
C ALA A 122 5.80 -7.69 -17.69
N SER A 123 5.80 -6.63 -16.84
CA SER A 123 4.82 -5.55 -16.88
C SER A 123 5.40 -4.39 -17.70
N PRO A 124 4.91 -4.11 -18.93
CA PRO A 124 5.40 -3.00 -19.71
C PRO A 124 5.05 -1.68 -19.04
N THR A 125 6.03 -0.80 -18.94
CA THR A 125 5.89 0.55 -18.38
C THR A 125 6.29 1.55 -19.45
N ALA A 126 5.33 2.30 -19.98
CA ALA A 126 5.50 3.10 -21.17
C ALA A 126 5.70 4.60 -20.87
N VAL A 127 6.44 5.26 -21.74
CA VAL A 127 6.34 6.71 -21.97
C VAL A 127 5.32 6.91 -23.07
N MET A 128 4.21 7.59 -22.77
CA MET A 128 3.09 7.81 -23.69
C MET A 128 3.10 9.24 -24.20
N SER A 129 3.04 9.41 -25.55
CA SER A 129 2.78 10.69 -26.19
C SER A 129 1.34 10.75 -26.65
N TYR A 130 0.73 11.90 -26.45
CA TYR A 130 -0.62 12.22 -26.85
C TYR A 130 -0.58 13.46 -27.74
N GLY A 131 -1.21 13.39 -28.93
CA GLY A 131 -1.44 14.55 -29.77
C GLY A 131 -0.20 15.07 -30.47
N ASP A 132 0.60 14.19 -31.06
CA ASP A 132 1.77 14.59 -31.86
C ASP A 132 1.39 15.20 -33.21
N ASP A 133 0.22 14.80 -33.76
CA ASP A 133 -0.28 15.28 -35.06
C ASP A 133 -1.39 16.32 -34.86
N ASP A 134 -2.64 15.88 -34.63
CA ASP A 134 -3.83 16.78 -34.54
C ASP A 134 -4.40 16.87 -33.10
N GLY A 135 -3.81 16.21 -32.12
CA GLY A 135 -4.33 16.06 -30.77
C GLY A 135 -5.16 14.79 -30.56
N ALA A 136 -4.85 14.04 -29.52
CA ALA A 136 -5.58 12.82 -29.17
C ALA A 136 -7.01 13.15 -28.74
N ILE A 137 -8.01 12.46 -29.29
CA ILE A 137 -9.41 12.64 -28.92
C ILE A 137 -9.66 12.09 -27.54
N GLY A 138 -10.15 12.95 -26.64
CA GLY A 138 -10.49 12.62 -25.27
C GLY A 138 -11.87 13.12 -24.87
N TYR A 139 -12.55 12.37 -24.02
CA TYR A 139 -13.89 12.68 -23.54
C TYR A 139 -13.85 13.02 -22.06
N LEU A 140 -14.44 14.16 -21.67
CA LEU A 140 -14.43 14.64 -20.29
C LEU A 140 -15.18 13.67 -19.36
N VAL A 141 -14.58 13.38 -18.21
CA VAL A 141 -15.20 12.60 -17.13
C VAL A 141 -15.72 13.56 -16.07
N GLY A 142 -17.03 13.65 -15.91
CA GLY A 142 -17.68 14.53 -14.95
C GLY A 142 -17.57 16.00 -15.35
N GLU A 143 -17.08 16.85 -14.45
CA GLU A 143 -16.98 18.30 -14.62
C GLU A 143 -15.53 18.73 -14.82
N GLU A 144 -15.32 19.82 -15.56
CA GLU A 144 -14.01 20.47 -15.69
C GLU A 144 -13.44 20.86 -14.32
N ASN A 145 -12.12 20.81 -14.22
CA ASN A 145 -11.37 21.24 -13.03
C ASN A 145 -11.62 20.41 -11.74
N ARG A 146 -12.28 19.24 -11.87
CA ARG A 146 -12.51 18.28 -10.77
C ARG A 146 -11.83 16.93 -11.00
N GLY A 147 -10.93 16.83 -11.97
CA GLY A 147 -10.31 15.57 -12.36
C GLY A 147 -9.56 14.87 -11.24
N ILE A 148 -8.90 15.61 -10.35
CA ILE A 148 -8.20 15.04 -9.19
C ILE A 148 -9.20 14.38 -8.23
N GLU A 149 -10.34 14.98 -7.97
CA GLU A 149 -11.38 14.39 -7.10
C GLU A 149 -11.88 13.06 -7.67
N TYR A 150 -12.11 13.00 -8.98
CA TYR A 150 -12.56 11.77 -9.64
C TYR A 150 -11.47 10.71 -9.70
N MET A 151 -10.23 11.11 -9.92
CA MET A 151 -9.07 10.22 -9.92
C MET A 151 -8.85 9.58 -8.54
N PHE A 152 -9.08 10.30 -7.43
CA PHE A 152 -8.97 9.74 -6.09
C PHE A 152 -9.89 8.53 -5.84
N THR A 153 -11.02 8.44 -6.55
CA THR A 153 -11.88 7.25 -6.47
C THR A 153 -11.15 5.98 -6.93
N MET A 154 -10.32 6.08 -7.97
CA MET A 154 -9.48 4.97 -8.45
C MET A 154 -8.24 4.79 -7.58
N MET A 155 -7.54 5.88 -7.27
CA MET A 155 -6.29 5.83 -6.49
C MET A 155 -6.47 5.23 -5.10
N ASN A 156 -7.57 5.45 -4.40
CA ASN A 156 -7.80 4.85 -3.09
C ASN A 156 -7.98 3.33 -3.19
N ASN A 157 -8.62 2.83 -4.25
CA ASN A 157 -8.69 1.39 -4.51
C ASN A 157 -7.30 0.82 -4.85
N GLU A 158 -6.54 1.51 -5.71
CA GLU A 158 -5.16 1.10 -6.06
C GLU A 158 -4.22 1.10 -4.86
N ARG A 159 -4.35 2.04 -3.93
CA ARG A 159 -3.56 2.03 -2.69
C ARG A 159 -3.77 0.76 -1.86
N ILE A 160 -5.02 0.28 -1.77
CA ILE A 160 -5.33 -1.01 -1.15
C ILE A 160 -4.74 -2.15 -1.99
N GLY A 161 -4.87 -2.09 -3.33
CA GLY A 161 -4.26 -3.02 -4.28
C GLY A 161 -2.75 -3.15 -4.11
N VAL A 162 -2.03 -2.03 -3.95
CA VAL A 162 -0.58 -2.05 -3.66
C VAL A 162 -0.26 -2.69 -2.30
N GLY A 163 -1.10 -2.47 -1.29
CA GLY A 163 -0.99 -3.21 -0.03
C GLY A 163 -1.11 -4.73 -0.22
N ILE A 164 -2.06 -5.16 -1.06
CA ILE A 164 -2.24 -6.58 -1.43
C ILE A 164 -1.01 -7.12 -2.18
N GLN A 165 -0.43 -6.35 -3.09
CA GLN A 165 0.81 -6.73 -3.79
C GLN A 165 1.95 -6.95 -2.81
N GLY A 166 2.12 -6.05 -1.82
CA GLY A 166 3.11 -6.20 -0.75
C GLY A 166 2.93 -7.51 0.03
N VAL A 167 1.69 -7.86 0.37
CA VAL A 167 1.35 -9.13 1.05
C VAL A 167 1.62 -10.34 0.14
N GLY A 168 1.25 -10.27 -1.14
CA GLY A 168 1.46 -11.36 -2.11
C GLY A 168 2.95 -11.69 -2.31
N ILE A 169 3.78 -10.65 -2.47
CA ILE A 169 5.23 -10.81 -2.62
C ILE A 169 5.84 -11.33 -1.32
N ALA A 170 5.43 -10.80 -0.16
CA ALA A 170 5.87 -11.27 1.16
C ALA A 170 5.57 -12.76 1.35
N GLU A 171 4.35 -13.20 1.05
CA GLU A 171 3.95 -14.60 1.15
C GLU A 171 4.77 -15.48 0.24
N ARG A 172 4.95 -15.09 -1.03
CA ARG A 172 5.74 -15.86 -1.98
C ARG A 172 7.19 -16.01 -1.54
N ALA A 173 7.82 -14.90 -1.09
CA ALA A 173 9.17 -14.91 -0.58
C ALA A 173 9.31 -15.77 0.68
N TYR A 174 8.35 -15.72 1.60
CA TYR A 174 8.32 -16.55 2.80
C TYR A 174 8.21 -18.04 2.48
N GLN A 175 7.28 -18.44 1.62
CA GLN A 175 7.11 -19.84 1.22
C GLN A 175 8.39 -20.39 0.57
N HIS A 176 9.01 -19.59 -0.31
CA HIS A 176 10.25 -19.97 -0.99
C HIS A 176 11.40 -20.15 0.01
N ALA A 177 11.59 -19.18 0.92
CA ALA A 177 12.61 -19.27 1.96
C ALA A 177 12.38 -20.44 2.93
N LEU A 178 11.13 -20.71 3.29
CA LEU A 178 10.75 -21.84 4.15
C LEU A 178 11.05 -23.19 3.49
N ALA A 179 10.71 -23.36 2.21
CA ALA A 179 11.03 -24.56 1.45
C ALA A 179 12.55 -24.80 1.42
N TYR A 180 13.32 -23.78 1.02
CA TYR A 180 14.77 -23.83 1.01
C TYR A 180 15.36 -24.18 2.38
N ALA A 181 14.88 -23.57 3.46
CA ALA A 181 15.39 -23.81 4.80
C ALA A 181 15.11 -25.23 5.33
N ARG A 182 14.08 -25.92 4.81
CA ARG A 182 13.75 -27.31 5.13
C ARG A 182 14.62 -28.32 4.40
N GLU A 183 15.16 -27.95 3.26
CA GLU A 183 15.95 -28.83 2.39
C GLU A 183 17.45 -28.60 2.55
N ARG A 184 17.90 -27.35 2.69
CA ARG A 184 19.31 -27.00 2.77
C ARG A 184 19.92 -27.51 4.07
N VAL A 185 20.88 -28.39 3.96
CA VAL A 185 21.70 -28.91 5.07
C VAL A 185 22.99 -28.10 5.17
N GLN A 186 23.28 -27.56 6.36
CA GLN A 186 24.52 -26.83 6.62
C GLN A 186 24.80 -26.75 8.10
N SER A 187 26.05 -27.13 8.51
CA SER A 187 26.52 -27.08 9.89
C SER A 187 25.75 -28.02 10.84
N ARG A 188 26.23 -28.14 12.05
CA ARG A 188 25.62 -28.93 13.13
C ARG A 188 24.67 -28.10 13.96
N LYS A 189 23.70 -28.75 14.59
CA LYS A 189 22.79 -28.07 15.52
C LYS A 189 23.59 -27.53 16.71
N LEU A 190 23.42 -26.24 17.01
CA LEU A 190 24.07 -25.59 18.17
C LEU A 190 23.70 -26.30 19.46
N GLY A 191 24.69 -26.57 20.32
CA GLY A 191 24.51 -27.28 21.59
C GLY A 191 24.32 -28.81 21.48
N SER A 192 24.38 -29.39 20.26
CA SER A 192 24.27 -30.83 20.05
C SER A 192 25.65 -31.52 20.18
N THR A 193 25.68 -32.72 20.76
CA THR A 193 26.84 -33.60 20.76
C THR A 193 27.00 -34.38 19.44
N SER A 194 25.96 -34.43 18.60
CA SER A 194 26.01 -35.05 17.28
C SER A 194 26.93 -34.28 16.36
N LYS A 195 27.72 -35.00 15.56
CA LYS A 195 28.56 -34.43 14.49
C LYS A 195 27.83 -34.28 13.17
N GLU A 196 26.63 -34.83 13.04
CA GLU A 196 25.84 -34.79 11.80
C GLU A 196 25.31 -33.37 11.49
N PRO A 197 25.42 -32.93 10.23
CA PRO A 197 24.84 -31.67 9.83
C PRO A 197 23.32 -31.76 9.81
N VAL A 198 22.67 -30.60 9.98
CA VAL A 198 21.20 -30.48 10.03
C VAL A 198 20.68 -29.50 8.98
N THR A 199 19.40 -29.59 8.68
CA THR A 199 18.73 -28.57 7.84
C THR A 199 18.79 -27.21 8.52
N ILE A 200 18.98 -26.15 7.74
CA ILE A 200 19.22 -24.80 8.29
C ILE A 200 18.03 -24.27 9.11
N ILE A 201 16.82 -24.77 8.89
CA ILE A 201 15.64 -24.41 9.70
C ILE A 201 15.83 -24.75 11.19
N GLN A 202 16.76 -25.63 11.55
CA GLN A 202 17.04 -26.00 12.94
C GLN A 202 17.91 -24.95 13.65
N HIS A 203 18.56 -24.05 12.95
CA HIS A 203 19.38 -23.00 13.55
C HIS A 203 18.51 -21.85 14.10
N PRO A 204 18.82 -21.33 15.30
CA PRO A 204 18.00 -20.33 15.99
C PRO A 204 17.77 -19.06 15.16
N ASP A 205 18.81 -18.51 14.49
CA ASP A 205 18.67 -17.29 13.71
C ASP A 205 17.84 -17.50 12.43
N VAL A 206 17.95 -18.66 11.79
CA VAL A 206 17.08 -19.00 10.64
C VAL A 206 15.62 -19.09 11.08
N LYS A 207 15.35 -19.68 12.25
CA LYS A 207 13.99 -19.69 12.83
C LYS A 207 13.48 -18.29 13.11
N ARG A 208 14.31 -17.41 13.70
CA ARG A 208 13.96 -16.01 13.95
C ARG A 208 13.63 -15.28 12.65
N MET A 209 14.45 -15.45 11.61
CA MET A 209 14.17 -14.86 10.28
C MET A 209 12.84 -15.36 9.71
N LEU A 210 12.59 -16.66 9.71
CA LEU A 210 11.34 -17.23 9.20
C LEU A 210 10.12 -16.80 10.02
N LEU A 211 10.22 -16.69 11.36
CA LEU A 211 9.16 -16.16 12.21
C LEU A 211 8.90 -14.67 11.95
N SER A 212 9.95 -13.87 11.71
CA SER A 212 9.82 -12.47 11.32
C SER A 212 9.09 -12.32 9.98
N MET A 213 9.47 -13.12 8.98
CA MET A 213 8.78 -13.15 7.69
C MET A 213 7.31 -13.54 7.85
N LYS A 214 7.05 -14.63 8.56
CA LYS A 214 5.69 -15.17 8.80
C LYS A 214 4.79 -14.17 9.52
N SER A 215 5.23 -13.65 10.67
CA SER A 215 4.41 -12.78 11.51
C SER A 215 4.09 -11.44 10.82
N ARG A 216 5.06 -10.83 10.12
CA ARG A 216 4.85 -9.61 9.34
C ARG A 216 3.89 -9.84 8.17
N THR A 217 4.02 -10.95 7.46
CA THR A 217 3.11 -11.31 6.35
C THR A 217 1.69 -11.54 6.86
N GLU A 218 1.54 -12.25 7.98
CA GLU A 218 0.22 -12.49 8.60
C GLU A 218 -0.43 -11.20 9.12
N ALA A 219 0.34 -10.32 9.77
CA ALA A 219 -0.15 -9.03 10.24
C ALA A 219 -0.58 -8.13 9.07
N SER A 220 0.23 -8.04 8.01
CA SER A 220 -0.10 -7.28 6.81
C SER A 220 -1.34 -7.82 6.10
N ARG A 221 -1.47 -9.14 5.99
CA ARG A 221 -2.67 -9.78 5.42
C ARG A 221 -3.91 -9.49 6.25
N ALA A 222 -3.82 -9.58 7.57
CA ALA A 222 -4.93 -9.29 8.47
C ALA A 222 -5.36 -7.82 8.34
N LEU A 223 -4.41 -6.88 8.22
CA LEU A 223 -4.70 -5.46 8.00
C LEU A 223 -5.44 -5.23 6.68
N VAL A 224 -4.96 -5.81 5.58
CA VAL A 224 -5.62 -5.68 4.27
C VAL A 224 -7.06 -6.21 4.34
N PHE A 225 -7.28 -7.40 4.88
CA PHE A 225 -8.63 -7.96 4.99
C PHE A 225 -9.53 -7.18 5.93
N PHE A 226 -9.01 -6.68 7.05
CA PHE A 226 -9.76 -5.83 7.96
C PHE A 226 -10.24 -4.56 7.24
N VAL A 227 -9.34 -3.84 6.56
CA VAL A 227 -9.69 -2.60 5.85
C VAL A 227 -10.63 -2.88 4.67
N SER A 228 -10.45 -3.98 3.94
CA SER A 228 -11.36 -4.39 2.87
C SER A 228 -12.76 -4.68 3.41
N GLY A 229 -12.88 -5.38 4.53
CA GLY A 229 -14.17 -5.61 5.21
C GLY A 229 -14.83 -4.31 5.68
N GLN A 230 -14.05 -3.35 6.21
CA GLN A 230 -14.57 -2.03 6.54
C GLN A 230 -15.02 -1.26 5.29
N LEU A 231 -14.33 -1.41 4.16
CA LEU A 231 -14.74 -0.80 2.90
C LEU A 231 -16.09 -1.33 2.41
N ASP A 232 -16.33 -2.63 2.53
CA ASP A 232 -17.62 -3.25 2.20
C ASP A 232 -18.73 -2.74 3.14
N LEU A 233 -18.50 -2.70 4.45
CA LEU A 233 -19.43 -2.14 5.43
C LEU A 233 -19.74 -0.68 5.14
N SER A 234 -18.74 0.13 4.78
CA SER A 234 -18.92 1.55 4.48
C SER A 234 -19.83 1.82 3.27
N LYS A 235 -19.89 0.86 2.34
CA LYS A 235 -20.71 0.96 1.11
C LYS A 235 -22.09 0.35 1.25
N SER A 236 -22.22 -0.76 1.98
CA SER A 236 -23.37 -1.67 1.85
C SER A 236 -24.14 -1.90 3.14
N HIS A 237 -23.64 -1.49 4.33
CA HIS A 237 -24.34 -1.72 5.58
C HIS A 237 -25.63 -0.89 5.63
N PRO A 238 -26.79 -1.45 6.09
CA PRO A 238 -28.07 -0.71 6.15
C PRO A 238 -28.03 0.48 7.10
N ASP A 239 -27.33 0.36 8.23
CA ASP A 239 -27.19 1.40 9.25
C ASP A 239 -26.16 2.46 8.80
N THR A 240 -26.58 3.73 8.78
CA THR A 240 -25.80 4.90 8.37
C THR A 240 -24.61 5.16 9.29
N ASP A 241 -24.78 4.95 10.61
CA ASP A 241 -23.73 5.19 11.60
C ASP A 241 -22.63 4.13 11.50
N VAL A 242 -23.00 2.89 11.18
CA VAL A 242 -22.03 1.82 10.88
C VAL A 242 -21.26 2.16 9.63
N ARG A 243 -21.93 2.64 8.55
CA ARG A 243 -21.24 3.09 7.33
C ARG A 243 -20.25 4.21 7.61
N ALA A 244 -20.65 5.20 8.39
CA ALA A 244 -19.80 6.36 8.73
C ALA A 244 -18.56 5.94 9.54
N ARG A 245 -18.73 5.10 10.56
CA ARG A 245 -17.60 4.56 11.35
C ARG A 245 -16.65 3.72 10.48
N ALA A 246 -17.19 2.83 9.66
CA ALA A 246 -16.41 2.00 8.76
C ALA A 246 -15.62 2.86 7.75
N PHE A 247 -16.24 3.89 7.18
CA PHE A 247 -15.57 4.83 6.29
C PHE A 247 -14.43 5.57 6.98
N SER A 248 -14.62 6.03 8.22
CA SER A 248 -13.56 6.69 8.99
C SER A 248 -12.34 5.79 9.20
N ILE A 249 -12.55 4.49 9.50
CA ILE A 249 -11.46 3.50 9.61
C ILE A 249 -10.76 3.30 8.27
N VAL A 250 -11.51 3.15 7.17
CA VAL A 250 -10.93 3.00 5.82
C VAL A 250 -10.10 4.22 5.45
N ASP A 251 -10.63 5.42 5.69
CA ASP A 251 -9.96 6.67 5.37
C ASP A 251 -8.65 6.84 6.16
N LEU A 252 -8.65 6.51 7.46
CA LEU A 252 -7.47 6.54 8.32
C LEU A 252 -6.42 5.51 7.90
N LEU A 253 -6.83 4.25 7.62
CA LEU A 253 -5.90 3.15 7.44
C LEU A 253 -5.47 2.90 5.99
N THR A 254 -6.09 3.52 4.98
CA THR A 254 -5.68 3.36 3.56
C THR A 254 -4.20 3.70 3.34
N PRO A 255 -3.64 4.82 3.85
CA PRO A 255 -2.21 5.11 3.77
C PRO A 255 -1.34 4.04 4.44
N VAL A 256 -1.81 3.50 5.57
CA VAL A 256 -1.12 2.45 6.32
C VAL A 256 -1.10 1.13 5.54
N VAL A 257 -2.24 0.73 4.97
CA VAL A 257 -2.32 -0.46 4.10
C VAL A 257 -1.32 -0.36 2.98
N LYS A 258 -1.32 0.77 2.24
CA LYS A 258 -0.40 0.94 1.11
C LYS A 258 1.06 0.91 1.55
N ALA A 259 1.45 1.76 2.50
CA ALA A 259 2.84 1.98 2.84
C ALA A 259 3.40 0.87 3.74
N TRP A 260 2.72 0.53 4.83
CA TRP A 260 3.23 -0.46 5.77
C TRP A 260 3.27 -1.88 5.19
N CYS A 261 2.27 -2.27 4.39
CA CYS A 261 2.27 -3.59 3.75
C CYS A 261 3.34 -3.69 2.65
N SER A 262 3.56 -2.62 1.87
CA SER A 262 4.63 -2.59 0.87
C SER A 262 6.02 -2.62 1.51
N ASP A 263 6.27 -1.86 2.58
CA ASP A 263 7.53 -1.89 3.33
C ASP A 263 7.79 -3.25 3.96
N ASN A 264 6.75 -3.90 4.51
CA ASN A 264 6.86 -5.28 5.00
C ASN A 264 7.14 -6.26 3.86
N GLY A 265 6.54 -6.07 2.68
CA GLY A 265 6.84 -6.85 1.48
C GLY A 265 8.33 -6.83 1.14
N ILE A 266 8.93 -5.63 1.12
CA ILE A 266 10.37 -5.45 0.89
C ILE A 266 11.21 -6.07 2.02
N LYS A 267 10.86 -5.83 3.29
CA LYS A 267 11.58 -6.42 4.45
C LYS A 267 11.57 -7.94 4.40
N VAL A 268 10.42 -8.54 4.09
CA VAL A 268 10.26 -10.00 4.00
C VAL A 268 11.04 -10.56 2.82
N ALA A 269 10.93 -9.95 1.64
CA ALA A 269 11.67 -10.39 0.44
C ALA A 269 13.19 -10.30 0.65
N ASN A 270 13.69 -9.22 1.26
CA ASN A 270 15.10 -9.07 1.62
C ASN A 270 15.55 -10.15 2.61
N THR A 271 14.74 -10.47 3.63
CA THR A 271 15.03 -11.55 4.58
C THR A 271 15.03 -12.89 3.88
N GLY A 272 14.17 -13.08 2.87
CA GLY A 272 14.17 -14.30 2.04
C GLY A 272 15.51 -14.53 1.32
N VAL A 273 16.09 -13.48 0.74
CA VAL A 273 17.45 -13.53 0.15
C VAL A 273 18.48 -13.98 1.22
N GLN A 274 18.40 -13.40 2.42
CA GLN A 274 19.31 -13.73 3.53
C GLN A 274 19.19 -15.21 3.97
N VAL A 275 17.97 -15.76 4.06
CA VAL A 275 17.74 -17.18 4.38
C VAL A 275 18.39 -18.11 3.35
N HIS A 276 18.38 -17.73 2.07
CA HIS A 276 19.03 -18.50 1.00
C HIS A 276 20.57 -18.38 1.03
N GLY A 277 21.14 -17.40 1.77
CA GLY A 277 22.58 -17.14 1.79
C GLY A 277 23.12 -16.79 0.40
N GLY A 278 24.30 -17.27 0.04
CA GLY A 278 24.93 -17.00 -1.28
C GLY A 278 24.02 -17.41 -2.46
N ALA A 279 23.25 -18.47 -2.33
CA ALA A 279 22.28 -18.87 -3.36
C ALA A 279 21.20 -17.81 -3.59
N GLY A 280 20.80 -17.07 -2.55
CA GLY A 280 19.81 -16.00 -2.65
C GLY A 280 20.24 -14.80 -3.50
N PHE A 281 21.55 -14.60 -3.65
CA PHE A 281 22.13 -13.54 -4.48
C PHE A 281 22.25 -13.94 -5.96
N ILE A 282 22.07 -15.23 -6.27
CA ILE A 282 22.15 -15.76 -7.64
C ILE A 282 20.76 -15.73 -8.28
N GLU A 283 20.63 -15.08 -9.43
CA GLU A 283 19.36 -14.91 -10.18
C GLU A 283 18.57 -16.22 -10.34
N LYS A 284 19.27 -17.31 -10.69
CA LYS A 284 18.67 -18.62 -10.94
C LYS A 284 17.88 -19.16 -9.75
N SER A 285 18.17 -18.74 -8.52
CA SER A 285 17.42 -19.15 -7.33
C SER A 285 16.00 -18.55 -7.30
N GLY A 286 15.76 -17.41 -7.94
CA GLY A 286 14.52 -16.66 -7.91
C GLY A 286 14.32 -15.83 -6.62
N ALA A 287 15.14 -15.99 -5.58
CA ALA A 287 14.98 -15.23 -4.33
C ALA A 287 15.23 -13.73 -4.53
N ALA A 288 16.23 -13.36 -5.32
CA ALA A 288 16.55 -11.98 -5.65
C ALA A 288 15.41 -11.27 -6.40
N GLN A 289 14.68 -11.99 -7.27
CA GLN A 289 13.56 -11.42 -8.01
C GLN A 289 12.47 -10.91 -7.08
N HIS A 290 12.13 -11.63 -6.00
CA HIS A 290 11.10 -11.17 -5.05
C HIS A 290 11.45 -9.80 -4.45
N LEU A 291 12.73 -9.55 -4.14
CA LEU A 291 13.19 -8.27 -3.61
C LEU A 291 13.13 -7.16 -4.67
N ARG A 292 13.58 -7.45 -5.90
CA ARG A 292 13.50 -6.47 -6.99
C ARG A 292 12.05 -6.08 -7.31
N ASP A 293 11.16 -7.05 -7.42
CA ASP A 293 9.75 -6.82 -7.73
C ASP A 293 9.02 -6.10 -6.59
N ALA A 294 9.41 -6.35 -5.33
CA ALA A 294 8.84 -5.66 -4.17
C ALA A 294 9.17 -4.16 -4.14
N ARG A 295 10.33 -3.74 -4.68
CA ARG A 295 10.85 -2.39 -4.45
C ARG A 295 9.95 -1.28 -4.99
N ILE A 296 9.28 -1.51 -6.10
CA ILE A 296 8.39 -0.51 -6.73
C ILE A 296 7.17 -0.20 -5.88
N THR A 297 6.69 -1.14 -5.07
CA THR A 297 5.47 -0.97 -4.27
C THR A 297 5.55 0.17 -3.25
N ALA A 298 6.77 0.54 -2.82
CA ALA A 298 7.00 1.70 -1.95
C ALA A 298 7.10 3.04 -2.70
N ILE A 299 7.13 3.01 -4.04
CA ILE A 299 7.37 4.18 -4.88
C ILE A 299 6.10 4.64 -5.59
N TYR A 300 5.45 3.75 -6.37
CA TYR A 300 4.30 4.12 -7.19
C TYR A 300 3.00 4.25 -6.38
N GLU A 301 1.96 4.78 -7.02
CA GLU A 301 0.65 5.09 -6.42
C GLU A 301 0.74 6.04 -5.20
N GLY A 302 1.69 6.99 -5.30
CA GLY A 302 2.14 7.85 -4.21
C GLY A 302 3.16 7.15 -3.33
N THR A 303 4.35 7.74 -3.22
CA THR A 303 5.44 7.18 -2.40
C THR A 303 4.99 6.94 -0.97
N ASN A 304 5.65 6.04 -0.25
CA ASN A 304 5.33 5.79 1.16
C ASN A 304 5.48 7.05 2.03
N GLY A 305 6.42 7.95 1.68
CA GLY A 305 6.53 9.28 2.30
C GLY A 305 5.30 10.16 2.07
N ILE A 306 4.72 10.14 0.84
CA ILE A 306 3.46 10.86 0.55
C ILE A 306 2.28 10.25 1.32
N GLN A 307 2.22 8.93 1.48
CA GLN A 307 1.21 8.28 2.33
C GLN A 307 1.35 8.72 3.79
N ALA A 308 2.57 8.79 4.29
CA ALA A 308 2.86 9.24 5.65
C ALA A 308 2.46 10.71 5.87
N ASN A 309 2.78 11.59 4.92
CA ASN A 309 2.39 13.01 4.98
C ASN A 309 0.86 13.18 4.89
N ASP A 310 0.18 12.40 4.05
CA ASP A 310 -1.29 12.38 3.99
C ASP A 310 -1.89 11.95 5.33
N LEU A 311 -1.33 10.93 5.96
CA LEU A 311 -1.77 10.41 7.25
C LEU A 311 -1.65 11.48 8.35
N VAL A 312 -0.45 12.02 8.58
CA VAL A 312 -0.25 12.97 9.69
C VAL A 312 -0.89 14.33 9.44
N GLY A 313 -0.89 14.81 8.18
CA GLY A 313 -1.41 16.13 7.85
C GLY A 313 -2.93 16.15 7.71
N ARG A 314 -3.49 15.30 6.84
CA ARG A 314 -4.89 15.35 6.45
C ARG A 314 -5.78 14.49 7.34
N LYS A 315 -5.32 13.28 7.70
CA LYS A 315 -6.14 12.32 8.44
C LYS A 315 -6.08 12.53 9.96
N ILE A 316 -5.06 13.21 10.45
CA ILE A 316 -4.87 13.45 11.89
C ILE A 316 -4.83 14.93 12.20
N GLY A 317 -3.87 15.69 11.63
CA GLY A 317 -3.68 17.09 11.99
C GLY A 317 -4.91 17.96 11.69
N ARG A 318 -5.49 17.86 10.48
CA ARG A 318 -6.69 18.63 10.11
C ARG A 318 -7.99 18.07 10.69
N ASP A 319 -8.04 16.77 10.96
CA ASP A 319 -9.17 16.11 11.61
C ASP A 319 -9.25 16.39 13.13
N GLY A 320 -8.16 16.93 13.69
CA GLY A 320 -8.03 17.12 15.13
C GLY A 320 -7.92 15.81 15.91
N GLY A 321 -7.44 14.75 15.27
CA GLY A 321 -7.20 13.45 15.89
C GLY A 321 -8.45 12.58 16.10
N LYS A 322 -9.63 13.00 15.65
CA LYS A 322 -10.91 12.29 15.91
C LYS A 322 -10.88 10.87 15.38
N ALA A 323 -10.42 10.66 14.14
CA ALA A 323 -10.42 9.34 13.53
C ALA A 323 -9.45 8.38 14.25
N VAL A 324 -8.24 8.83 14.61
CA VAL A 324 -7.27 7.98 15.31
C VAL A 324 -7.70 7.70 16.75
N GLN A 325 -8.33 8.66 17.45
CA GLN A 325 -8.85 8.45 18.79
C GLN A 325 -9.99 7.42 18.78
N ALA A 326 -10.94 7.55 17.86
CA ALA A 326 -12.01 6.56 17.68
C ALA A 326 -11.46 5.16 17.33
N PHE A 327 -10.36 5.10 16.58
CA PHE A 327 -9.69 3.83 16.29
C PHE A 327 -9.01 3.25 17.53
N ILE A 328 -8.34 4.05 18.36
CA ILE A 328 -7.75 3.62 19.63
C ILE A 328 -8.84 3.06 20.55
N GLU A 329 -9.98 3.74 20.66
CA GLU A 329 -11.13 3.27 21.42
C GLU A 329 -11.69 1.94 20.87
N HIS A 330 -11.70 1.75 19.56
CA HIS A 330 -12.14 0.52 18.91
C HIS A 330 -11.24 -0.68 19.24
N ILE A 331 -9.94 -0.50 19.34
CA ILE A 331 -8.97 -1.60 19.56
C ILE A 331 -8.74 -1.91 21.05
N SER A 332 -8.90 -0.93 21.92
CA SER A 332 -8.61 -1.04 23.36
C SER A 332 -9.33 -2.18 24.10
N PRO A 333 -10.60 -2.52 23.82
CA PRO A 333 -11.28 -3.62 24.49
C PRO A 333 -10.60 -4.99 24.33
N THR A 334 -9.75 -5.16 23.32
CA THR A 334 -8.94 -6.37 23.15
C THR A 334 -7.99 -6.59 24.33
N LEU A 335 -7.50 -5.52 24.98
CA LEU A 335 -6.65 -5.62 26.16
C LEU A 335 -7.35 -6.30 27.33
N ASP A 336 -8.63 -6.01 27.57
CA ASP A 336 -9.42 -6.65 28.64
C ASP A 336 -9.58 -8.15 28.41
N HIS A 337 -9.66 -8.57 27.15
CA HIS A 337 -9.74 -9.98 26.78
C HIS A 337 -8.39 -10.70 26.97
N LEU A 338 -7.27 -10.03 26.63
CA LEU A 338 -5.92 -10.56 26.84
C LEU A 338 -5.59 -10.68 28.34
N ALA A 339 -5.97 -9.70 29.15
CA ALA A 339 -5.71 -9.66 30.59
C ALA A 339 -6.38 -10.82 31.36
N LYS A 340 -7.43 -11.42 30.81
CA LYS A 340 -8.11 -12.58 31.41
C LYS A 340 -7.32 -13.88 31.27
N ASP A 341 -6.26 -13.90 30.45
CA ASP A 341 -5.44 -15.06 30.19
C ASP A 341 -4.07 -14.93 30.86
N PRO A 342 -3.81 -15.70 31.92
CA PRO A 342 -2.57 -15.58 32.70
C PRO A 342 -1.36 -16.31 32.07
N SER A 343 -1.50 -16.95 30.92
CA SER A 343 -0.38 -17.64 30.29
C SER A 343 0.69 -16.67 29.81
N ASP A 344 1.97 -17.06 29.85
CA ASP A 344 3.10 -16.22 29.49
C ASP A 344 2.97 -15.62 28.07
N ASP A 345 2.48 -16.41 27.11
CA ASP A 345 2.27 -15.98 25.72
C ASP A 345 1.32 -14.77 25.64
N PHE A 346 0.19 -14.82 26.36
CA PHE A 346 -0.83 -13.78 26.36
C PHE A 346 -0.43 -12.59 27.24
N THR A 347 0.31 -12.81 28.31
CA THR A 347 0.88 -11.73 29.13
C THR A 347 1.84 -10.87 28.31
N THR A 348 2.72 -11.48 27.50
CA THR A 348 3.61 -10.75 26.61
C THR A 348 2.84 -9.95 25.55
N ILE A 349 1.87 -10.58 24.88
CA ILE A 349 1.03 -9.90 23.87
C ILE A 349 0.29 -8.71 24.49
N HIS A 350 -0.30 -8.89 25.69
CA HIS A 350 -1.00 -7.84 26.42
C HIS A 350 -0.08 -6.66 26.75
N THR A 351 1.08 -6.94 27.36
CA THR A 351 2.04 -5.91 27.78
C THR A 351 2.51 -5.08 26.59
N GLN A 352 2.95 -5.73 25.52
CA GLN A 352 3.49 -5.03 24.34
C GLN A 352 2.41 -4.28 23.56
N LEU A 353 1.18 -4.80 23.47
CA LEU A 353 0.09 -4.09 22.81
C LEU A 353 -0.37 -2.88 23.65
N THR A 354 -0.39 -2.99 24.97
CA THR A 354 -0.69 -1.85 25.87
C THR A 354 0.31 -0.72 25.68
N SER A 355 1.62 -1.05 25.68
CA SER A 355 2.69 -0.07 25.42
C SER A 355 2.55 0.56 24.02
N ALA A 356 2.25 -0.24 22.99
CA ALA A 356 2.09 0.27 21.63
C ALA A 356 0.89 1.23 21.49
N ILE A 357 -0.25 0.93 22.11
CA ILE A 357 -1.43 1.81 22.14
C ILE A 357 -1.11 3.11 22.88
N ALA A 358 -0.40 3.05 24.00
CA ALA A 358 0.02 4.23 24.77
C ALA A 358 0.98 5.10 23.95
N ALA A 359 1.97 4.50 23.29
CA ALA A 359 2.90 5.19 22.39
C ALA A 359 2.18 5.86 21.21
N LEU A 360 1.21 5.17 20.60
CA LEU A 360 0.39 5.72 19.52
C LEU A 360 -0.44 6.91 20.00
N ASN A 361 -1.09 6.81 21.16
CA ASN A 361 -1.89 7.88 21.73
C ASN A 361 -1.02 9.12 22.02
N LYS A 362 0.15 8.94 22.66
CA LYS A 362 1.12 10.02 22.94
C LYS A 362 1.55 10.74 21.66
N ALA A 363 1.94 9.98 20.63
CA ALA A 363 2.38 10.55 19.36
C ALA A 363 1.22 11.27 18.63
N SER A 364 0.00 10.70 18.64
CA SER A 364 -1.17 11.30 18.01
C SER A 364 -1.56 12.63 18.67
N THR A 365 -1.55 12.70 19.99
CA THR A 365 -1.80 13.93 20.76
C THR A 365 -0.79 15.02 20.37
N TRP A 366 0.50 14.68 20.35
CA TRP A 366 1.54 15.63 19.96
C TRP A 366 1.37 16.15 18.52
N ILE A 367 0.97 15.28 17.56
CA ILE A 367 0.69 15.70 16.18
C ILE A 367 -0.46 16.71 16.15
N VAL A 368 -1.56 16.43 16.84
CA VAL A 368 -2.74 17.32 16.89
C VAL A 368 -2.38 18.70 17.46
N GLU A 369 -1.59 18.73 18.52
CA GLU A 369 -1.16 19.98 19.18
C GLU A 369 -0.14 20.77 18.33
N THR A 370 0.75 20.06 17.62
CA THR A 370 1.89 20.68 16.92
C THR A 370 1.52 21.10 15.48
N TYR A 371 0.71 20.31 14.77
CA TYR A 371 0.44 20.50 13.35
C TYR A 371 -0.12 21.89 12.97
N PRO A 372 -1.01 22.53 13.75
CA PRO A 372 -1.57 23.83 13.36
C PRO A 372 -0.53 24.95 13.24
N THR A 373 0.54 24.88 14.02
CA THR A 373 1.58 25.94 14.10
C THR A 373 2.91 25.51 13.48
N HIS A 374 3.24 24.21 13.51
CA HIS A 374 4.53 23.69 13.07
C HIS A 374 4.36 22.41 12.21
N PRO A 375 3.72 22.50 11.04
CA PRO A 375 3.46 21.32 10.19
C PRO A 375 4.75 20.63 9.69
N THR A 376 5.86 21.35 9.54
CA THR A 376 7.17 20.81 9.13
C THR A 376 7.75 19.87 10.17
N LYS A 377 7.62 20.20 11.46
CA LYS A 377 8.04 19.31 12.57
C LYS A 377 7.29 17.99 12.55
N VAL A 378 5.99 18.06 12.31
CA VAL A 378 5.14 16.86 12.21
C VAL A 378 5.52 16.05 10.96
N ALA A 379 5.79 16.71 9.83
CA ALA A 379 6.19 16.03 8.61
C ALA A 379 7.51 15.26 8.74
N ALA A 380 8.48 15.77 9.53
CA ALA A 380 9.73 15.06 9.83
C ALA A 380 9.50 13.72 10.55
N GLY A 381 8.42 13.61 11.36
CA GLY A 381 8.01 12.39 12.07
C GLY A 381 6.98 11.53 11.34
N ALA A 382 6.58 11.88 10.11
CA ALA A 382 5.45 11.26 9.43
C ALA A 382 5.66 9.76 9.14
N VAL A 383 6.83 9.37 8.61
CA VAL A 383 7.15 7.98 8.30
C VAL A 383 7.25 7.13 9.56
N PRO A 384 7.97 7.52 10.63
CA PRO A 384 7.92 6.85 11.93
C PRO A 384 6.50 6.70 12.49
N TYR A 385 5.64 7.71 12.34
CA TYR A 385 4.25 7.63 12.79
C TYR A 385 3.42 6.60 12.02
N LEU A 386 3.57 6.54 10.71
CA LEU A 386 2.92 5.53 9.88
C LEU A 386 3.37 4.11 10.27
N GLU A 387 4.67 3.92 10.53
CA GLU A 387 5.21 2.64 11.02
C GLU A 387 4.63 2.30 12.41
N LEU A 388 4.52 3.27 13.33
CA LEU A 388 3.93 3.08 14.66
C LEU A 388 2.48 2.63 14.57
N LEU A 389 1.64 3.33 13.78
CA LEU A 389 0.23 2.96 13.59
C LEU A 389 0.11 1.60 12.91
N GLY A 390 0.95 1.29 11.91
CA GLY A 390 0.98 0.00 11.23
C GLY A 390 1.35 -1.15 12.17
N ARG A 391 2.39 -0.99 13.01
CA ARG A 391 2.77 -2.00 14.01
C ARG A 391 1.67 -2.22 15.04
N THR A 392 1.11 -1.15 15.59
CA THR A 392 0.03 -1.23 16.58
C THR A 392 -1.19 -1.94 16.03
N THR A 393 -1.62 -1.57 14.81
CA THR A 393 -2.77 -2.21 14.15
C THR A 393 -2.49 -3.69 13.83
N GLY A 394 -1.31 -3.99 13.29
CA GLY A 394 -0.89 -5.37 13.00
C GLY A 394 -0.81 -6.24 14.25
N GLY A 395 -0.27 -5.69 15.34
CA GLY A 395 -0.20 -6.35 16.64
C GLY A 395 -1.58 -6.64 17.23
N TRP A 396 -2.49 -5.66 17.18
CA TRP A 396 -3.88 -5.83 17.59
C TRP A 396 -4.59 -6.96 16.80
N LEU A 397 -4.43 -6.99 15.48
CA LEU A 397 -5.05 -8.02 14.64
C LEU A 397 -4.49 -9.41 14.92
N LEU A 398 -3.18 -9.53 15.16
CA LEU A 398 -2.56 -10.79 15.56
C LEU A 398 -2.98 -11.22 16.97
N ALA A 399 -3.15 -10.28 17.90
CA ALA A 399 -3.70 -10.53 19.24
C ALA A 399 -5.10 -11.15 19.17
N ASN A 400 -5.99 -10.57 18.35
CA ASN A 400 -7.32 -11.13 18.09
C ASN A 400 -7.25 -12.53 17.47
N SER A 401 -6.30 -12.74 16.52
CA SER A 401 -6.06 -14.06 15.93
C SER A 401 -5.63 -15.09 16.97
N ALA A 402 -4.78 -14.69 17.93
CA ALA A 402 -4.35 -15.55 19.04
C ALA A 402 -5.51 -15.90 19.99
N LEU A 403 -6.34 -14.93 20.39
CA LEU A 403 -7.52 -15.14 21.21
C LEU A 403 -8.50 -16.11 20.57
N ILE A 404 -8.81 -15.92 19.28
CA ILE A 404 -9.67 -16.81 18.50
C ILE A 404 -9.06 -18.21 18.42
N SER A 405 -7.76 -18.30 18.16
CA SER A 405 -7.05 -19.59 18.06
C SER A 405 -7.08 -20.36 19.37
N LYS A 406 -6.87 -19.69 20.51
CA LYS A 406 -6.96 -20.29 21.83
C LYS A 406 -8.36 -20.84 22.12
N ARG A 407 -9.40 -20.05 21.84
CA ARG A 407 -10.80 -20.49 21.99
C ARG A 407 -11.06 -21.74 21.15
N ARG A 408 -10.68 -21.72 19.86
CA ARG A 408 -10.88 -22.88 18.96
C ARG A 408 -10.11 -24.13 19.39
N LEU A 409 -8.92 -23.97 19.98
CA LEU A 409 -8.18 -25.09 20.57
C LEU A 409 -8.93 -25.70 21.75
N ALA A 410 -9.51 -24.88 22.64
CA ALA A 410 -10.32 -25.34 23.76
C ALA A 410 -11.59 -26.06 23.29
N GLU A 411 -12.20 -25.63 22.21
CA GLU A 411 -13.38 -26.21 21.57
C GLU A 411 -13.07 -27.40 20.68
N ASN A 412 -11.79 -27.82 20.55
CA ASN A 412 -11.32 -28.84 19.61
C ASN A 412 -11.76 -28.59 18.15
N SER A 413 -11.83 -27.31 17.76
CA SER A 413 -12.30 -26.84 16.46
C SER A 413 -11.14 -26.38 15.57
N GLY A 414 -10.84 -27.12 14.51
CA GLY A 414 -9.80 -26.80 13.53
C GLY A 414 -8.48 -27.55 13.76
N ASP A 415 -7.48 -27.25 12.89
CA ASP A 415 -6.16 -27.88 13.00
C ASP A 415 -5.35 -27.31 14.17
N PRO A 416 -5.06 -28.11 15.21
CA PRO A 416 -4.32 -27.64 16.38
C PRO A 416 -2.92 -27.09 16.06
N LYS A 417 -2.26 -27.62 15.04
CA LYS A 417 -0.92 -27.19 14.62
C LYS A 417 -0.98 -25.78 14.03
N HIS A 418 -1.97 -25.54 13.19
CA HIS A 418 -2.21 -24.22 12.60
C HIS A 418 -2.56 -23.18 13.69
N LEU A 419 -3.47 -23.53 14.59
CA LEU A 419 -3.91 -22.63 15.66
C LEU A 419 -2.78 -22.27 16.65
N LYS A 420 -1.97 -23.24 17.06
CA LYS A 420 -0.75 -22.98 17.86
C LYS A 420 0.24 -22.08 17.10
N GLY A 421 0.39 -22.30 15.79
CA GLY A 421 1.22 -21.46 14.94
C GLY A 421 0.76 -20.00 14.89
N LYS A 422 -0.54 -19.72 15.00
CA LYS A 422 -1.10 -18.35 15.07
C LYS A 422 -0.75 -17.68 16.40
N ILE A 423 -0.88 -18.37 17.51
CA ILE A 423 -0.51 -17.86 18.85
C ILE A 423 0.99 -17.51 18.85
N LEU A 424 1.86 -18.41 18.39
CA LEU A 424 3.30 -18.16 18.30
C LEU A 424 3.65 -16.98 17.36
N SER A 425 2.91 -16.79 16.27
CA SER A 425 3.11 -15.63 15.40
C SER A 425 2.78 -14.31 16.11
N ALA A 426 1.69 -14.28 16.90
CA ALA A 426 1.28 -13.11 17.66
C ALA A 426 2.32 -12.80 18.78
N GLN A 427 2.76 -13.82 19.50
CA GLN A 427 3.80 -13.67 20.52
C GLN A 427 5.12 -13.15 19.92
N PHE A 428 5.60 -13.77 18.84
CA PHE A 428 6.82 -13.31 18.18
C PHE A 428 6.69 -11.86 17.69
N PHE A 429 5.54 -11.47 17.15
CA PHE A 429 5.31 -10.10 16.71
C PHE A 429 5.31 -9.11 17.88
N ALA A 430 4.75 -9.50 19.02
CA ALA A 430 4.79 -8.72 20.24
C ALA A 430 6.25 -8.51 20.72
N ASP A 431 7.03 -9.57 20.82
CA ASP A 431 8.42 -9.54 21.30
C ASP A 431 9.37 -8.77 20.38
N HIS A 432 9.21 -8.90 19.07
CA HIS A 432 10.20 -8.44 18.08
C HIS A 432 9.78 -7.25 17.23
N VAL A 433 8.49 -6.86 17.27
CA VAL A 433 7.98 -5.77 16.44
C VAL A 433 7.29 -4.70 17.28
N LEU A 434 6.37 -5.08 18.19
CA LEU A 434 5.71 -4.12 19.07
C LEU A 434 6.67 -3.53 20.11
N SER A 435 7.64 -4.29 20.60
CA SER A 435 8.65 -3.82 21.56
C SER A 435 9.43 -2.58 21.11
N GLY A 436 9.43 -2.24 19.80
CA GLY A 436 10.06 -1.03 19.28
C GLY A 436 9.14 0.18 19.13
N THR A 437 7.88 0.13 19.61
CA THR A 437 6.90 1.20 19.39
C THR A 437 7.16 2.44 20.25
N GLU A 438 7.68 2.27 21.45
CA GLU A 438 8.08 3.39 22.32
C GLU A 438 9.19 4.22 21.68
N SER A 439 10.22 3.56 21.12
CA SER A 439 11.30 4.25 20.40
C SER A 439 10.80 5.04 19.20
N LEU A 440 9.80 4.50 18.46
CA LEU A 440 9.18 5.26 17.37
C LEU A 440 8.46 6.50 17.89
N SER A 441 7.75 6.41 19.02
CA SER A 441 7.10 7.56 19.65
C SER A 441 8.13 8.64 20.01
N GLU A 442 9.25 8.27 20.62
CA GLU A 442 10.32 9.22 20.94
C GLU A 442 10.93 9.87 19.70
N ILE A 443 11.14 9.13 18.62
CA ILE A 443 11.61 9.67 17.33
C ILE A 443 10.60 10.70 16.78
N ILE A 444 9.31 10.43 16.88
CA ILE A 444 8.26 11.34 16.40
C ILE A 444 8.28 12.66 17.20
N LEU A 445 8.40 12.57 18.52
CA LEU A 445 8.29 13.73 19.40
C LEU A 445 9.55 14.63 19.39
N SER A 446 10.72 14.07 19.12
CA SER A 446 12.01 14.78 19.26
C SER A 446 12.93 14.71 18.04
N GLY A 447 12.78 13.73 17.16
CA GLY A 447 13.68 13.51 16.01
C GLY A 447 13.66 14.62 14.96
N TYR A 448 12.64 15.47 14.95
CA TYR A 448 12.54 16.61 14.02
C TYR A 448 13.67 17.64 14.20
N GLN A 449 14.26 17.74 15.39
CA GLN A 449 15.25 18.77 15.73
C GLN A 449 16.49 18.71 14.82
N SER A 450 17.02 17.51 14.58
CA SER A 450 18.17 17.33 13.68
C SER A 450 17.78 17.50 12.20
N VAL A 451 16.55 17.16 11.83
CA VAL A 451 16.04 17.31 10.45
C VAL A 451 15.84 18.79 10.10
N GLU A 452 15.37 19.62 11.05
CA GLU A 452 15.20 21.06 10.85
C GLU A 452 16.51 21.85 10.97
N ALA A 453 17.51 21.32 11.68
CA ALA A 453 18.78 22.02 11.94
C ALA A 453 19.79 21.91 10.78
N ILE A 454 19.63 20.96 9.87
CA ILE A 454 20.57 20.76 8.77
C ILE A 454 20.24 21.66 7.58
N ASP A 455 21.22 22.41 7.08
CA ASP A 455 21.10 23.17 5.84
C ASP A 455 21.51 22.35 4.61
N GLU A 456 21.04 22.76 3.42
CA GLU A 456 21.37 22.08 2.16
C GLU A 456 22.87 21.97 1.91
N ALA A 457 23.63 22.97 2.37
CA ALA A 457 25.09 23.01 2.25
C ALA A 457 25.82 22.01 3.16
N ASP A 458 25.14 21.41 4.13
CA ASP A 458 25.71 20.46 5.10
C ASP A 458 25.62 19.01 4.62
N PHE A 459 24.95 18.75 3.48
CA PHE A 459 24.91 17.45 2.81
C PHE A 459 26.07 17.33 1.82
#